data_21892c4edec9939e67c1da16119f49ba
#
_entry.id   21892c4edec9939e67c1da16119f49ba
#
_cell.length_a   1.000
_cell.length_b   1.000
_cell.length_c   1.000
_cell.angle_alpha   90.00
_cell.angle_beta   90.00
_cell.angle_gamma   90.00
#
_symmetry.space_group_name_H-M   'P 1'
#
loop_
_entity.id
_entity.type
_entity.pdbx_description
1 polymer ?
#
loop_
_entity_poly.entity_id
_entity_poly.type
_entity_poly.pdbx_seq_one_letter_code
_entity_poly.pdbx_strand_id
1 'polypeptide(L)'
;MTTNFWKELPKPFFVLAPMEDVTDVVFRHVVKHAAAPDVFFTEFTNSDSFCHPDGKDSVRGRLTFTEDEQPMVAHIWGDKPEFFREMSIAMAEMGFQGIDINMGCPVPNVAERGKGSGLILRPEVAAQLIEAAKAGGLPVSVKTRIGYTEMSEMEEWISHLLHQDIANLSVHLRTRKEMSKVDAHWEVIPKIIALRDQIAPQTLITINGDIPDRQTGEELAEKYGVDGIMIGRGIFKNPYAFEKEPREHTEKELIGLLRLQ
;
A
#
# COMPACT_ATOMS: atom_id res chain seq x y z
N MET A 1 -7.06 23.16 1.78
CA MET A 1 -7.06 21.95 0.92
C MET A 1 -5.73 21.30 1.14
N THR A 2 -5.71 20.08 1.66
CA THR A 2 -4.48 19.29 1.76
C THR A 2 -3.95 19.04 0.36
N THR A 3 -2.69 19.38 0.11
CA THR A 3 -2.03 19.12 -1.18
C THR A 3 -1.93 17.60 -1.36
N ASN A 4 -2.24 17.11 -2.57
CA ASN A 4 -2.08 15.70 -2.89
C ASN A 4 -0.59 15.41 -3.10
N PHE A 5 0.11 15.01 -2.05
CA PHE A 5 1.56 14.74 -2.05
C PHE A 5 2.00 13.73 -3.12
N TRP A 6 1.13 12.79 -3.51
CA TRP A 6 1.43 11.81 -4.56
C TRP A 6 1.86 12.44 -5.89
N LYS A 7 1.33 13.65 -6.19
CA LYS A 7 1.67 14.38 -7.43
C LYS A 7 3.04 15.06 -7.39
N GLU A 8 3.60 15.21 -6.20
CA GLU A 8 4.89 15.87 -5.98
C GLU A 8 6.06 14.88 -5.92
N LEU A 9 5.76 13.58 -5.87
CA LEU A 9 6.78 12.53 -5.82
C LEU A 9 7.54 12.42 -7.15
N PRO A 10 8.86 12.11 -7.10
CA PRO A 10 9.62 11.74 -8.29
C PRO A 10 9.03 10.47 -8.90
N LYS A 11 9.21 10.25 -10.20
CA LYS A 11 8.79 9.01 -10.86
C LYS A 11 10.00 8.27 -11.42
N PRO A 12 10.10 6.95 -11.19
CA PRO A 12 9.26 6.18 -10.28
C PRO A 12 9.54 6.51 -8.81
N PHE A 13 8.48 6.61 -7.98
CA PHE A 13 8.63 6.63 -6.54
C PHE A 13 8.65 5.22 -5.94
N PHE A 14 9.26 5.08 -4.77
CA PHE A 14 9.41 3.81 -4.08
C PHE A 14 8.66 3.80 -2.75
N VAL A 15 7.96 2.70 -2.49
CA VAL A 15 7.09 2.53 -1.32
C VAL A 15 7.49 1.28 -0.53
N LEU A 16 7.63 1.40 0.79
CA LEU A 16 7.68 0.23 1.65
C LEU A 16 6.26 -0.35 1.78
N ALA A 17 6.08 -1.60 1.35
CA ALA A 17 4.78 -2.26 1.45
C ALA A 17 4.33 -2.39 2.91
N PRO A 18 3.06 -2.09 3.23
CA PRO A 18 2.52 -2.39 4.55
C PRO A 18 2.49 -3.90 4.78
N MET A 19 3.05 -4.33 5.92
CA MET A 19 3.10 -5.74 6.33
C MET A 19 2.70 -5.83 7.80
N GLU A 20 1.65 -6.62 8.07
CA GLU A 20 1.11 -6.82 9.43
C GLU A 20 2.15 -7.48 10.33
N ASP A 21 2.27 -7.00 11.57
CA ASP A 21 3.24 -7.41 12.59
C ASP A 21 4.72 -7.27 12.15
N VAL A 22 4.99 -6.42 11.17
CA VAL A 22 6.34 -6.18 10.63
C VAL A 22 6.66 -4.70 10.49
N THR A 23 5.83 -3.95 9.75
CA THR A 23 6.15 -2.55 9.41
C THR A 23 5.70 -1.57 10.49
N ASP A 24 6.00 -1.89 11.75
CA ASP A 24 5.85 -0.98 12.87
C ASP A 24 6.83 0.20 12.80
N VAL A 25 6.72 1.14 13.71
CA VAL A 25 7.60 2.33 13.74
C VAL A 25 9.08 1.97 13.87
N VAL A 26 9.41 0.90 14.60
CA VAL A 26 10.80 0.47 14.81
C VAL A 26 11.38 -0.10 13.52
N PHE A 27 10.66 -0.99 12.87
CA PHE A 27 11.08 -1.57 11.58
C PHE A 27 11.23 -0.49 10.50
N ARG A 28 10.28 0.44 10.38
CA ARG A 28 10.35 1.53 9.42
C ARG A 28 11.55 2.44 9.69
N HIS A 29 11.88 2.69 10.97
CA HIS A 29 13.07 3.44 11.35
C HIS A 29 14.36 2.76 10.88
N VAL A 30 14.47 1.44 11.05
CA VAL A 30 15.61 0.65 10.55
C VAL A 30 15.71 0.73 9.03
N VAL A 31 14.61 0.53 8.31
CA VAL A 31 14.57 0.64 6.84
C VAL A 31 14.99 2.03 6.38
N LYS A 32 14.46 3.06 7.01
CA LYS A 32 14.82 4.45 6.70
C LYS A 32 16.31 4.73 6.90
N HIS A 33 16.89 4.20 7.98
CA HIS A 33 18.31 4.38 8.27
C HIS A 33 19.21 3.64 7.27
N ALA A 34 18.76 2.47 6.79
CA ALA A 34 19.47 1.71 5.76
C ALA A 34 19.38 2.41 4.39
N ALA A 35 18.16 2.58 3.88
CA ALA A 35 17.87 3.30 2.66
C ALA A 35 16.37 3.68 2.65
N ALA A 36 16.04 4.95 2.74
CA ALA A 36 14.66 5.41 2.84
C ALA A 36 13.88 5.20 1.54
N PRO A 37 12.66 4.64 1.59
CA PRO A 37 11.70 4.76 0.50
C PRO A 37 11.19 6.21 0.39
N ASP A 38 10.48 6.52 -0.70
CA ASP A 38 9.85 7.84 -0.88
C ASP A 38 8.53 7.97 -0.09
N VAL A 39 7.86 6.85 0.24
CA VAL A 39 6.59 6.83 0.99
C VAL A 39 6.59 5.67 1.99
N PHE A 40 6.16 5.96 3.20
CA PHE A 40 5.89 4.96 4.24
C PHE A 40 4.39 4.72 4.43
N PHE A 41 4.04 3.48 4.73
CA PHE A 41 2.71 3.06 5.15
C PHE A 41 2.77 2.51 6.58
N THR A 42 1.70 2.72 7.35
CA THR A 42 1.53 2.04 8.63
C THR A 42 1.28 0.54 8.43
N GLU A 43 1.31 -0.23 9.51
CA GLU A 43 0.72 -1.57 9.56
C GLU A 43 -0.79 -1.52 9.32
N PHE A 44 -1.43 -2.70 9.24
CA PHE A 44 -2.86 -2.82 8.97
C PHE A 44 -3.68 -2.38 10.18
N THR A 45 -4.35 -1.24 10.10
CA THR A 45 -5.19 -0.76 11.19
C THR A 45 -6.65 -1.08 10.94
N ASN A 46 -7.26 -1.85 11.87
CA ASN A 46 -8.64 -2.28 11.77
C ASN A 46 -9.61 -1.15 12.14
N SER A 47 -10.55 -0.82 11.26
CA SER A 47 -11.53 0.25 11.49
C SER A 47 -12.55 -0.10 12.56
N ASP A 48 -12.97 -1.38 12.68
CA ASP A 48 -13.86 -1.81 13.76
C ASP A 48 -13.21 -1.62 15.13
N SER A 49 -11.91 -1.98 15.27
CA SER A 49 -11.17 -1.80 16.52
C SER A 49 -10.94 -0.33 16.82
N PHE A 50 -10.62 0.47 15.83
CA PHE A 50 -10.37 1.91 16.02
C PHE A 50 -11.62 2.66 16.52
N CYS A 51 -12.79 2.36 15.96
CA CYS A 51 -14.05 3.02 16.33
C CYS A 51 -14.74 2.39 17.56
N HIS A 52 -14.26 1.23 18.05
CA HIS A 52 -14.81 0.62 19.27
C HIS A 52 -14.21 1.28 20.51
N PRO A 53 -15.03 1.68 21.52
CA PRO A 53 -14.54 2.35 22.72
C PRO A 53 -13.36 1.62 23.41
N ASP A 54 -13.44 0.30 23.53
CA ASP A 54 -12.42 -0.53 24.18
C ASP A 54 -11.34 -1.03 23.21
N GLY A 55 -11.48 -0.79 21.90
CA GLY A 55 -10.60 -1.28 20.85
C GLY A 55 -9.51 -0.29 20.43
N LYS A 56 -9.72 1.00 20.67
CA LYS A 56 -8.88 2.09 20.18
C LYS A 56 -7.43 1.96 20.64
N ASP A 57 -7.21 1.58 21.89
CA ASP A 57 -5.86 1.39 22.42
C ASP A 57 -5.13 0.20 21.78
N SER A 58 -5.85 -0.83 21.33
CA SER A 58 -5.25 -2.01 20.69
C SER A 58 -4.62 -1.71 19.32
N VAL A 59 -5.05 -0.65 18.67
CA VAL A 59 -4.54 -0.24 17.33
C VAL A 59 -3.64 0.99 17.40
N ARG A 60 -3.50 1.62 18.57
CA ARG A 60 -2.72 2.86 18.74
C ARG A 60 -1.26 2.70 18.30
N GLY A 61 -0.61 1.59 18.65
CA GLY A 61 0.77 1.32 18.28
C GLY A 61 0.98 1.28 16.76
N ARG A 62 -0.01 0.75 16.00
CA ARG A 62 0.03 0.68 14.54
C ARG A 62 -0.02 2.06 13.85
N LEU A 63 -0.58 3.05 14.52
CA LEU A 63 -0.70 4.42 14.02
C LEU A 63 0.43 5.35 14.50
N THR A 64 1.39 4.80 15.26
CA THR A 64 2.56 5.58 15.72
C THR A 64 3.54 5.79 14.56
N PHE A 65 3.97 7.03 14.36
CA PHE A 65 5.02 7.40 13.41
C PHE A 65 5.78 8.62 13.92
N THR A 66 6.92 8.91 13.31
CA THR A 66 7.76 10.08 13.58
C THR A 66 7.69 11.05 12.41
N GLU A 67 7.90 12.35 12.67
CA GLU A 67 7.81 13.42 11.67
C GLU A 67 8.74 13.18 10.46
N ASP A 68 9.85 12.55 10.69
CA ASP A 68 10.87 12.26 9.68
C ASP A 68 10.55 11.02 8.80
N GLU A 69 9.39 10.35 9.03
CA GLU A 69 8.84 9.30 8.15
C GLU A 69 7.85 9.86 7.10
N GLN A 70 7.64 11.19 7.08
CA GLN A 70 6.73 11.82 6.10
C GLN A 70 7.28 11.70 4.67
N PRO A 71 6.43 11.46 3.65
CA PRO A 71 4.97 11.30 3.73
C PRO A 71 4.55 9.93 4.30
N MET A 72 3.69 9.96 5.33
CA MET A 72 3.14 8.78 6.00
C MET A 72 1.69 8.56 5.63
N VAL A 73 1.37 7.34 5.17
CA VAL A 73 0.03 6.92 4.76
C VAL A 73 -0.55 5.94 5.77
N ALA A 74 -1.74 6.22 6.28
CA ALA A 74 -2.46 5.30 7.16
C ALA A 74 -3.08 4.16 6.34
N HIS A 75 -2.63 2.92 6.57
CA HIS A 75 -3.14 1.73 5.88
C HIS A 75 -4.25 1.08 6.71
N ILE A 76 -5.49 1.25 6.28
CA ILE A 76 -6.69 0.88 7.03
C ILE A 76 -7.46 -0.26 6.37
N TRP A 77 -8.17 -1.06 7.17
CA TRP A 77 -9.01 -2.15 6.67
C TRP A 77 -10.28 -2.34 7.48
N GLY A 78 -11.32 -2.83 6.81
CA GLY A 78 -12.65 -3.05 7.38
C GLY A 78 -13.67 -3.22 6.26
N ASP A 79 -14.96 -3.10 6.60
CA ASP A 79 -16.06 -3.17 5.64
C ASP A 79 -17.25 -2.27 5.99
N LYS A 80 -17.08 -1.32 6.94
CA LYS A 80 -18.13 -0.39 7.36
C LYS A 80 -17.80 1.03 6.95
N PRO A 81 -18.55 1.63 6.02
CA PRO A 81 -18.28 3.00 5.54
C PRO A 81 -18.29 4.06 6.66
N GLU A 82 -19.18 3.93 7.64
CA GLU A 82 -19.25 4.85 8.78
C GLU A 82 -17.97 4.89 9.59
N PHE A 83 -17.30 3.75 9.77
CA PHE A 83 -16.02 3.67 10.48
C PHE A 83 -14.85 4.21 9.64
N PHE A 84 -14.90 4.04 8.32
CA PHE A 84 -13.92 4.65 7.43
C PHE A 84 -14.03 6.17 7.44
N ARG A 85 -15.25 6.72 7.49
CA ARG A 85 -15.47 8.17 7.65
C ARG A 85 -14.88 8.70 8.95
N GLU A 86 -15.20 8.07 10.09
CA GLU A 86 -14.68 8.48 11.40
C GLU A 86 -13.15 8.39 11.42
N MET A 87 -12.62 7.26 10.98
CA MET A 87 -11.19 7.01 10.97
C MET A 87 -10.43 7.98 10.07
N SER A 88 -10.97 8.31 8.89
CA SER A 88 -10.31 9.23 7.97
C SER A 88 -10.17 10.65 8.52
N ILE A 89 -11.18 11.13 9.23
CA ILE A 89 -11.13 12.43 9.92
C ILE A 89 -10.06 12.40 11.01
N ALA A 90 -10.03 11.33 11.82
CA ALA A 90 -9.02 11.18 12.88
C ALA A 90 -7.59 11.08 12.31
N MET A 91 -7.39 10.38 11.17
CA MET A 91 -6.07 10.31 10.53
C MET A 91 -5.59 11.69 10.07
N ALA A 92 -6.46 12.52 9.53
CA ALA A 92 -6.11 13.89 9.15
C ALA A 92 -5.69 14.71 10.39
N GLU A 93 -6.42 14.60 11.49
CA GLU A 93 -6.10 15.28 12.76
C GLU A 93 -4.77 14.78 13.38
N MET A 94 -4.43 13.50 13.18
CA MET A 94 -3.17 12.91 13.63
C MET A 94 -1.95 13.30 12.76
N GLY A 95 -2.15 13.99 11.63
CA GLY A 95 -1.08 14.47 10.76
C GLY A 95 -0.65 13.48 9.67
N PHE A 96 -1.43 12.43 9.39
CA PHE A 96 -1.21 11.60 8.21
C PHE A 96 -1.39 12.41 6.94
N GLN A 97 -0.65 12.07 5.88
CA GLN A 97 -0.72 12.78 4.59
C GLN A 97 -1.54 12.04 3.54
N GLY A 98 -1.94 10.80 3.82
CA GLY A 98 -2.81 10.01 2.98
C GLY A 98 -3.48 8.86 3.73
N ILE A 99 -4.50 8.30 3.09
CA ILE A 99 -5.17 7.09 3.55
C ILE A 99 -5.08 6.05 2.44
N ASP A 100 -4.72 4.83 2.80
CA ASP A 100 -4.72 3.69 1.90
C ASP A 100 -5.67 2.61 2.40
N ILE A 101 -6.50 2.10 1.51
CA ILE A 101 -7.49 1.07 1.85
C ILE A 101 -6.96 -0.30 1.46
N ASN A 102 -6.87 -1.19 2.44
CA ASN A 102 -6.48 -2.59 2.20
C ASN A 102 -7.62 -3.37 1.53
N MET A 103 -7.46 -3.62 0.24
CA MET A 103 -8.31 -4.50 -0.57
C MET A 103 -7.51 -5.69 -1.13
N GLY A 104 -6.39 -6.04 -0.48
CA GLY A 104 -5.45 -7.05 -0.97
C GLY A 104 -5.06 -8.15 0.02
N CYS A 105 -5.38 -8.03 1.32
CA CYS A 105 -5.04 -9.05 2.32
C CYS A 105 -5.70 -10.40 1.97
N PRO A 106 -4.92 -11.49 1.73
CA PRO A 106 -5.47 -12.76 1.26
C PRO A 106 -5.84 -13.72 2.38
N VAL A 107 -5.59 -13.34 3.64
CA VAL A 107 -5.80 -14.22 4.81
C VAL A 107 -7.26 -14.69 4.86
N PRO A 108 -7.53 -16.01 4.98
CA PRO A 108 -8.88 -16.56 4.92
C PRO A 108 -9.86 -15.89 5.89
N ASN A 109 -9.48 -15.74 7.14
CA ASN A 109 -10.30 -15.10 8.18
C ASN A 109 -10.69 -13.64 7.89
N VAL A 110 -9.98 -12.96 6.99
CA VAL A 110 -10.28 -11.60 6.54
C VAL A 110 -11.09 -11.65 5.25
N ALA A 111 -10.59 -12.35 4.23
CA ALA A 111 -11.17 -12.37 2.90
C ALA A 111 -12.55 -13.04 2.86
N GLU A 112 -12.76 -14.15 3.56
CA GLU A 112 -14.03 -14.87 3.63
C GLU A 112 -15.13 -14.10 4.37
N ARG A 113 -14.74 -13.11 5.18
CA ARG A 113 -15.67 -12.15 5.81
C ARG A 113 -15.95 -10.92 4.93
N GLY A 114 -15.50 -10.92 3.68
CA GLY A 114 -15.72 -9.82 2.73
C GLY A 114 -14.87 -8.57 2.99
N LYS A 115 -13.74 -8.72 3.73
CA LYS A 115 -12.77 -7.65 4.03
C LYS A 115 -11.45 -7.91 3.29
N GLY A 116 -10.58 -6.93 3.21
CA GLY A 116 -9.32 -7.08 2.47
C GLY A 116 -9.57 -7.50 1.02
N SER A 117 -8.95 -8.57 0.54
CA SER A 117 -9.19 -9.09 -0.82
C SER A 117 -10.61 -9.61 -1.05
N GLY A 118 -11.40 -9.85 0.00
CA GLY A 118 -12.81 -10.19 -0.12
C GLY A 118 -13.69 -9.06 -0.69
N LEU A 119 -13.20 -7.82 -0.67
CA LEU A 119 -13.86 -6.67 -1.29
C LEU A 119 -13.89 -6.77 -2.82
N ILE A 120 -13.02 -7.58 -3.45
CA ILE A 120 -13.07 -7.87 -4.89
C ILE A 120 -14.43 -8.47 -5.29
N LEU A 121 -15.03 -9.25 -4.39
CA LEU A 121 -16.37 -9.84 -4.60
C LEU A 121 -17.52 -8.91 -4.16
N ARG A 122 -17.19 -7.70 -3.68
CA ARG A 122 -18.15 -6.72 -3.12
C ARG A 122 -17.83 -5.32 -3.63
N PRO A 123 -17.80 -5.08 -4.95
CA PRO A 123 -17.35 -3.81 -5.54
C PRO A 123 -18.16 -2.61 -5.04
N GLU A 124 -19.46 -2.75 -4.82
CA GLU A 124 -20.31 -1.69 -4.27
C GLU A 124 -19.87 -1.24 -2.86
N VAL A 125 -19.46 -2.20 -2.02
CA VAL A 125 -18.92 -1.88 -0.69
C VAL A 125 -17.57 -1.21 -0.83
N ALA A 126 -16.70 -1.68 -1.72
CA ALA A 126 -15.41 -1.06 -1.99
C ALA A 126 -15.56 0.42 -2.38
N ALA A 127 -16.50 0.75 -3.27
CA ALA A 127 -16.80 2.12 -3.66
C ALA A 127 -17.28 2.97 -2.47
N GLN A 128 -18.18 2.43 -1.63
CA GLN A 128 -18.66 3.11 -0.42
C GLN A 128 -17.55 3.39 0.58
N LEU A 129 -16.61 2.46 0.77
CA LEU A 129 -15.46 2.64 1.64
C LEU A 129 -14.52 3.75 1.13
N ILE A 130 -14.25 3.77 -0.18
CA ILE A 130 -13.42 4.81 -0.82
C ILE A 130 -14.07 6.18 -0.63
N GLU A 131 -15.36 6.31 -0.90
CA GLU A 131 -16.09 7.58 -0.72
C GLU A 131 -16.09 8.03 0.73
N ALA A 132 -16.31 7.12 1.68
CA ALA A 132 -16.26 7.42 3.11
C ALA A 132 -14.87 7.87 3.57
N ALA A 133 -13.80 7.26 3.04
CA ALA A 133 -12.43 7.61 3.38
C ALA A 133 -12.01 9.02 2.92
N LYS A 134 -12.68 9.60 1.92
CA LYS A 134 -12.44 10.98 1.48
C LYS A 134 -12.88 12.05 2.48
N ALA A 135 -13.68 11.68 3.49
CA ALA A 135 -14.27 12.62 4.45
C ALA A 135 -13.23 13.40 5.27
N GLY A 136 -12.04 12.83 5.51
CA GLY A 136 -10.92 13.50 6.17
C GLY A 136 -10.18 14.52 5.31
N GLY A 137 -10.53 14.62 4.02
CA GLY A 137 -9.87 15.56 3.08
C GLY A 137 -8.46 15.13 2.67
N LEU A 138 -8.00 13.95 3.07
CA LEU A 138 -6.72 13.38 2.65
C LEU A 138 -6.85 12.67 1.29
N PRO A 139 -5.79 12.61 0.47
CA PRO A 139 -5.77 11.78 -0.72
C PRO A 139 -5.97 10.30 -0.34
N VAL A 140 -6.89 9.63 -1.05
CA VAL A 140 -7.20 8.22 -0.83
C VAL A 140 -6.50 7.38 -1.89
N SER A 141 -5.79 6.35 -1.45
CA SER A 141 -5.22 5.29 -2.28
C SER A 141 -5.82 3.93 -1.93
N VAL A 142 -5.63 2.97 -2.81
CA VAL A 142 -6.09 1.59 -2.61
C VAL A 142 -4.95 0.62 -2.88
N LYS A 143 -4.75 -0.35 -1.98
CA LYS A 143 -3.86 -1.48 -2.22
C LYS A 143 -4.65 -2.75 -2.43
N THR A 144 -4.55 -3.34 -3.62
CA THR A 144 -5.36 -4.48 -4.04
C THR A 144 -4.55 -5.60 -4.70
N ARG A 145 -5.27 -6.61 -5.20
CA ARG A 145 -4.80 -7.71 -6.06
C ARG A 145 -5.51 -7.68 -7.41
N ILE A 146 -4.99 -8.43 -8.38
CA ILE A 146 -5.53 -8.50 -9.75
C ILE A 146 -6.86 -9.28 -9.85
N GLY A 147 -7.26 -10.01 -8.81
CA GLY A 147 -8.51 -10.77 -8.75
C GLY A 147 -8.61 -11.57 -7.47
N TYR A 148 -9.78 -12.17 -7.22
CA TYR A 148 -10.03 -13.04 -6.07
C TYR A 148 -9.62 -14.47 -6.37
N THR A 149 -10.12 -15.05 -7.47
CA THR A 149 -9.87 -16.43 -7.87
C THR A 149 -9.11 -16.54 -9.18
N GLU A 150 -9.54 -15.81 -10.22
CA GLU A 150 -9.02 -15.94 -11.58
C GLU A 150 -8.49 -14.58 -12.11
N MET A 151 -7.48 -14.63 -12.97
CA MET A 151 -6.91 -13.43 -13.59
C MET A 151 -7.91 -12.70 -14.50
N SER A 152 -8.90 -13.39 -15.03
CA SER A 152 -9.96 -12.80 -15.87
C SER A 152 -10.80 -11.75 -15.13
N GLU A 153 -10.83 -11.78 -13.80
CA GLU A 153 -11.52 -10.81 -12.94
C GLU A 153 -10.81 -9.43 -12.93
N MET A 154 -9.55 -9.36 -13.36
CA MET A 154 -8.70 -8.18 -13.25
C MET A 154 -9.29 -6.96 -13.94
N GLU A 155 -9.75 -7.10 -15.17
CA GLU A 155 -10.20 -5.97 -15.98
C GLU A 155 -11.40 -5.27 -15.34
N GLU A 156 -12.39 -6.03 -14.92
CA GLU A 156 -13.59 -5.52 -14.27
C GLU A 156 -13.24 -4.87 -12.93
N TRP A 157 -12.44 -5.55 -12.11
CA TRP A 157 -12.07 -5.06 -10.79
C TRP A 157 -11.21 -3.79 -10.83
N ILE A 158 -10.15 -3.77 -11.63
CA ILE A 158 -9.27 -2.60 -11.77
C ILE A 158 -10.03 -1.41 -12.35
N SER A 159 -10.87 -1.64 -13.38
CA SER A 159 -11.72 -0.59 -13.97
C SER A 159 -12.69 -0.02 -12.93
N HIS A 160 -13.30 -0.88 -12.10
CA HIS A 160 -14.18 -0.42 -11.02
C HIS A 160 -13.46 0.52 -10.05
N LEU A 161 -12.25 0.17 -9.60
CA LEU A 161 -11.46 1.02 -8.70
C LEU A 161 -11.03 2.34 -9.36
N LEU A 162 -10.64 2.32 -10.62
CA LEU A 162 -10.23 3.51 -11.36
C LEU A 162 -11.36 4.54 -11.51
N HIS A 163 -12.62 4.11 -11.54
CA HIS A 163 -13.78 5.02 -11.55
C HIS A 163 -14.03 5.71 -10.20
N GLN A 164 -13.30 5.37 -9.12
CA GLN A 164 -13.57 5.91 -7.79
C GLN A 164 -12.77 7.18 -7.46
N ASP A 165 -12.08 7.82 -8.41
CA ASP A 165 -11.28 9.03 -8.20
C ASP A 165 -10.30 8.89 -7.00
N ILE A 166 -9.45 7.87 -7.06
CA ILE A 166 -8.38 7.61 -6.11
C ILE A 166 -7.06 8.22 -6.56
N ALA A 167 -6.21 8.60 -5.61
CA ALA A 167 -4.93 9.23 -5.91
C ALA A 167 -3.89 8.24 -6.45
N ASN A 168 -3.86 7.02 -5.90
CA ASN A 168 -2.93 5.96 -6.29
C ASN A 168 -3.59 4.59 -6.14
N LEU A 169 -3.31 3.69 -7.09
CA LEU A 169 -3.72 2.30 -7.06
C LEU A 169 -2.48 1.40 -7.00
N SER A 170 -2.25 0.77 -5.85
CA SER A 170 -1.18 -0.19 -5.63
C SER A 170 -1.66 -1.60 -5.93
N VAL A 171 -1.14 -2.24 -6.98
CA VAL A 171 -1.61 -3.56 -7.42
C VAL A 171 -0.57 -4.64 -7.11
N HIS A 172 -0.91 -5.58 -6.24
CA HIS A 172 -0.16 -6.82 -6.09
C HIS A 172 -0.53 -7.75 -7.24
N LEU A 173 0.43 -8.07 -8.08
CA LEU A 173 0.26 -8.78 -9.35
C LEU A 173 0.04 -10.29 -9.18
N ARG A 174 -0.88 -10.66 -8.29
CA ARG A 174 -1.39 -12.01 -8.04
C ARG A 174 -2.86 -11.95 -7.63
N THR A 175 -3.61 -13.02 -7.89
CA THR A 175 -4.94 -13.19 -7.32
C THR A 175 -4.89 -13.52 -5.81
N ARG A 176 -6.02 -13.42 -5.12
CA ARG A 176 -6.12 -13.88 -3.71
C ARG A 176 -5.84 -15.38 -3.60
N LYS A 177 -6.36 -16.19 -4.51
CA LYS A 177 -6.20 -17.65 -4.51
C LYS A 177 -4.74 -18.09 -4.65
N GLU A 178 -3.97 -17.38 -5.44
CA GLU A 178 -2.53 -17.63 -5.64
C GLU A 178 -1.71 -17.27 -4.41
N MET A 179 -2.16 -16.31 -3.61
CA MET A 179 -1.44 -15.79 -2.44
C MET A 179 -0.02 -15.32 -2.79
N SER A 180 0.99 -16.17 -2.57
CA SER A 180 2.40 -15.99 -2.91
C SER A 180 3.03 -17.29 -3.43
N LYS A 181 2.21 -18.19 -3.99
CA LYS A 181 2.64 -19.55 -4.39
C LYS A 181 3.09 -19.64 -5.84
N VAL A 182 2.85 -18.62 -6.63
CA VAL A 182 3.25 -18.47 -8.04
C VAL A 182 4.08 -17.21 -8.18
N ASP A 183 4.76 -17.02 -9.30
CA ASP A 183 5.43 -15.76 -9.61
C ASP A 183 4.42 -14.63 -9.84
N ALA A 184 4.84 -13.38 -9.61
CA ALA A 184 4.00 -12.24 -9.89
C ALA A 184 3.80 -12.06 -11.40
N HIS A 185 2.57 -11.79 -11.81
CA HIS A 185 2.16 -11.66 -13.21
C HIS A 185 2.53 -10.29 -13.79
N TRP A 186 3.82 -10.05 -14.03
CA TRP A 186 4.28 -8.77 -14.59
C TRP A 186 3.77 -8.53 -16.01
N GLU A 187 3.39 -9.56 -16.74
CA GLU A 187 2.83 -9.52 -18.08
C GLU A 187 1.49 -8.80 -18.18
N VAL A 188 0.76 -8.64 -17.06
CA VAL A 188 -0.53 -7.91 -17.04
C VAL A 188 -0.37 -6.40 -16.85
N ILE A 189 0.83 -5.91 -16.50
CA ILE A 189 1.07 -4.48 -16.24
C ILE A 189 0.64 -3.59 -17.42
N PRO A 190 0.97 -3.90 -18.69
CA PRO A 190 0.54 -3.08 -19.82
C PRO A 190 -0.97 -2.90 -19.90
N LYS A 191 -1.74 -3.95 -19.54
CA LYS A 191 -3.20 -3.86 -19.53
C LYS A 191 -3.72 -2.97 -18.42
N ILE A 192 -3.11 -3.02 -17.23
CA ILE A 192 -3.47 -2.13 -16.10
C ILE A 192 -3.21 -0.66 -16.47
N ILE A 193 -2.06 -0.38 -17.08
CA ILE A 193 -1.72 0.97 -17.54
C ILE A 193 -2.71 1.46 -18.60
N ALA A 194 -3.05 0.63 -19.58
CA ALA A 194 -4.02 0.99 -20.62
C ALA A 194 -5.41 1.30 -20.03
N LEU A 195 -5.87 0.53 -19.04
CA LEU A 195 -7.12 0.81 -18.32
C LEU A 195 -7.07 2.15 -17.57
N ARG A 196 -5.94 2.43 -16.86
CA ARG A 196 -5.75 3.69 -16.17
C ARG A 196 -5.78 4.87 -17.13
N ASP A 197 -5.05 4.79 -18.24
CA ASP A 197 -4.96 5.87 -19.22
C ASP A 197 -6.31 6.18 -19.87
N GLN A 198 -7.14 5.16 -20.05
CA GLN A 198 -8.48 5.31 -20.60
C GLN A 198 -9.50 5.86 -19.59
N ILE A 199 -9.45 5.41 -18.33
CA ILE A 199 -10.51 5.66 -17.33
C ILE A 199 -10.13 6.82 -16.40
N ALA A 200 -8.91 6.84 -15.89
CA ALA A 200 -8.46 7.76 -14.84
C ALA A 200 -6.98 8.15 -15.02
N PRO A 201 -6.63 8.90 -16.07
CA PRO A 201 -5.23 9.25 -16.37
C PRO A 201 -4.53 10.03 -15.25
N GLN A 202 -5.27 10.59 -14.31
CA GLN A 202 -4.75 11.28 -13.12
C GLN A 202 -4.38 10.34 -11.98
N THR A 203 -4.86 9.09 -11.97
CA THR A 203 -4.57 8.10 -10.93
C THR A 203 -3.20 7.47 -11.15
N LEU A 204 -2.36 7.46 -10.13
CA LEU A 204 -1.04 6.84 -10.20
C LEU A 204 -1.17 5.32 -10.05
N ILE A 205 -0.32 4.59 -10.77
CA ILE A 205 -0.22 3.13 -10.68
C ILE A 205 1.09 2.74 -10.00
N THR A 206 0.96 2.04 -8.88
CA THR A 206 2.07 1.41 -8.16
C THR A 206 1.98 -0.10 -8.30
N ILE A 207 3.06 -0.76 -8.70
CA ILE A 207 3.11 -2.21 -8.80
C ILE A 207 3.83 -2.85 -7.61
N ASN A 208 3.36 -4.05 -7.23
CA ASN A 208 3.90 -4.84 -6.14
C ASN A 208 3.91 -6.34 -6.51
N GLY A 209 4.90 -7.07 -6.06
CA GLY A 209 5.05 -8.52 -6.27
C GLY A 209 6.40 -8.88 -6.86
N ASP A 210 7.19 -9.63 -6.08
CA ASP A 210 8.52 -10.17 -6.40
C ASP A 210 9.56 -9.13 -6.85
N ILE A 211 9.41 -7.90 -6.43
CA ILE A 211 10.38 -6.83 -6.67
C ILE A 211 11.36 -6.85 -5.49
N PRO A 212 12.64 -7.25 -5.72
CA PRO A 212 13.61 -7.44 -4.65
C PRO A 212 14.27 -6.13 -4.20
N ASP A 213 14.44 -5.17 -5.12
CA ASP A 213 15.25 -3.98 -4.91
C ASP A 213 14.84 -2.84 -5.85
N ARG A 214 15.49 -1.70 -5.65
CA ARG A 214 15.26 -0.48 -6.43
C ARG A 214 15.64 -0.65 -7.90
N GLN A 215 16.77 -1.29 -8.19
CA GLN A 215 17.24 -1.45 -9.56
C GLN A 215 16.21 -2.21 -10.41
N THR A 216 15.74 -3.36 -9.92
CA THR A 216 14.66 -4.12 -10.59
C THR A 216 13.39 -3.28 -10.73
N GLY A 217 13.07 -2.48 -9.71
CA GLY A 217 11.93 -1.57 -9.75
C GLY A 217 12.05 -0.50 -10.83
N GLU A 218 13.21 0.11 -10.99
CA GLU A 218 13.50 1.11 -12.03
C GLU A 218 13.40 0.51 -13.44
N GLU A 219 13.94 -0.70 -13.65
CA GLU A 219 13.83 -1.44 -14.91
C GLU A 219 12.36 -1.74 -15.27
N LEU A 220 11.54 -2.12 -14.29
CA LEU A 220 10.11 -2.34 -14.50
C LEU A 220 9.36 -1.04 -14.81
N ALA A 221 9.71 0.04 -14.12
CA ALA A 221 9.09 1.34 -14.35
C ALA A 221 9.44 1.88 -15.75
N GLU A 222 10.68 1.76 -16.19
CA GLU A 222 11.12 2.12 -17.53
C GLU A 222 10.39 1.28 -18.60
N LYS A 223 10.30 -0.02 -18.37
CA LYS A 223 9.68 -0.96 -19.31
C LYS A 223 8.19 -0.77 -19.48
N TYR A 224 7.47 -0.46 -18.41
CA TYR A 224 6.01 -0.50 -18.38
C TYR A 224 5.33 0.87 -18.16
N GLY A 225 6.09 1.90 -17.79
CA GLY A 225 5.54 3.24 -17.56
C GLY A 225 4.69 3.35 -16.29
N VAL A 226 4.99 2.55 -15.26
CA VAL A 226 4.32 2.68 -13.96
C VAL A 226 4.87 3.87 -13.18
N ASP A 227 4.04 4.47 -12.33
CA ASP A 227 4.39 5.65 -11.56
C ASP A 227 5.17 5.31 -10.28
N GLY A 228 4.88 4.17 -9.68
CA GLY A 228 5.46 3.75 -8.40
C GLY A 228 5.79 2.26 -8.32
N ILE A 229 6.72 1.96 -7.44
CA ILE A 229 7.23 0.60 -7.13
C ILE A 229 7.06 0.34 -5.64
N MET A 230 6.39 -0.76 -5.28
CA MET A 230 6.22 -1.14 -3.89
C MET A 230 7.01 -2.42 -3.57
N ILE A 231 7.98 -2.32 -2.66
CA ILE A 231 8.82 -3.43 -2.21
C ILE A 231 8.27 -3.94 -0.87
N GLY A 232 8.00 -5.24 -0.79
CA GLY A 232 7.60 -5.93 0.44
C GLY A 232 8.70 -6.85 0.94
N ARG A 233 8.54 -8.16 0.77
CA ARG A 233 9.44 -9.20 1.29
C ARG A 233 10.90 -9.09 0.82
N GLY A 234 11.17 -8.32 -0.24
CA GLY A 234 12.54 -8.03 -0.69
C GLY A 234 13.39 -7.44 0.42
N ILE A 235 12.78 -6.60 1.28
CA ILE A 235 13.47 -5.93 2.39
C ILE A 235 14.08 -6.90 3.41
N PHE A 236 13.53 -8.10 3.58
CA PHE A 236 14.08 -9.11 4.51
C PHE A 236 15.38 -9.74 4.01
N LYS A 237 15.57 -9.78 2.70
CA LYS A 237 16.81 -10.30 2.09
C LYS A 237 17.86 -9.20 1.93
N ASN A 238 17.40 -7.97 1.70
CA ASN A 238 18.25 -6.82 1.51
C ASN A 238 17.65 -5.60 2.25
N PRO A 239 18.14 -5.24 3.45
CA PRO A 239 17.67 -4.06 4.18
C PRO A 239 17.94 -2.74 3.43
N TYR A 240 18.85 -2.75 2.46
CA TYR A 240 19.18 -1.64 1.56
C TYR A 240 18.43 -1.68 0.22
N ALA A 241 17.29 -2.39 0.15
CA ALA A 241 16.53 -2.58 -1.09
C ALA A 241 16.10 -1.28 -1.79
N PHE A 242 16.05 -0.15 -1.08
CA PHE A 242 15.70 1.16 -1.62
C PHE A 242 16.92 2.03 -2.00
N GLU A 243 18.14 1.51 -1.85
CA GLU A 243 19.36 2.27 -2.13
C GLU A 243 19.44 2.67 -3.60
N LYS A 244 19.77 3.96 -3.86
CA LYS A 244 19.86 4.52 -5.22
C LYS A 244 21.09 4.04 -5.97
N GLU A 245 22.19 3.87 -5.24
CA GLU A 245 23.46 3.40 -5.75
C GLU A 245 23.86 2.13 -5.00
N PRO A 246 23.39 0.95 -5.46
CA PRO A 246 23.64 -0.32 -4.79
C PRO A 246 25.14 -0.60 -4.64
N ARG A 247 25.54 -1.03 -3.45
CA ARG A 247 26.92 -1.43 -3.14
C ARG A 247 26.96 -2.63 -2.17
N GLU A 248 28.11 -3.20 -2.00
CA GLU A 248 28.32 -4.15 -0.92
C GLU A 248 28.38 -3.43 0.43
N HIS A 249 27.67 -4.00 1.41
CA HIS A 249 27.63 -3.50 2.79
C HIS A 249 28.46 -4.38 3.69
N THR A 250 29.23 -3.76 4.57
CA THR A 250 30.06 -4.47 5.53
C THR A 250 29.22 -5.12 6.64
N GLU A 251 29.74 -6.17 7.24
CA GLU A 251 29.14 -6.80 8.42
C GLU A 251 28.90 -5.77 9.55
N LYS A 252 29.80 -4.81 9.72
CA LYS A 252 29.67 -3.74 10.73
C LYS A 252 28.44 -2.87 10.47
N GLU A 253 28.15 -2.53 9.22
CA GLU A 253 26.96 -1.75 8.84
C GLU A 253 25.69 -2.55 9.13
N LEU A 254 25.66 -3.85 8.75
CA LEU A 254 24.52 -4.72 9.02
C LEU A 254 24.26 -4.91 10.53
N ILE A 255 25.34 -5.12 11.32
CA ILE A 255 25.22 -5.17 12.79
C ILE A 255 24.73 -3.82 13.35
N GLY A 256 25.14 -2.71 12.72
CA GLY A 256 24.65 -1.37 13.08
C GLY A 256 23.14 -1.26 13.00
N LEU A 257 22.51 -1.81 11.93
CA LEU A 257 21.06 -1.81 11.77
C LEU A 257 20.34 -2.62 12.88
N LEU A 258 20.92 -3.77 13.29
CA LEU A 258 20.35 -4.58 14.37
C LEU A 258 20.36 -3.86 15.73
N ARG A 259 21.23 -2.88 15.93
CA ARG A 259 21.29 -2.09 17.18
C ARG A 259 20.27 -0.95 17.22
N LEU A 260 19.57 -0.69 16.13
CA LEU A 260 18.52 0.32 16.05
C LEU A 260 17.15 -0.23 16.51
N GLN A 261 17.02 -1.56 16.63
CA GLN A 261 15.85 -2.23 17.19
C GLN A 261 15.87 -2.18 18.72
#